data_2a4b0a2a12f3db1358d1404d15d33501
#
_entry.id   2a4b0a2a12f3db1358d1404d15d33501
#
_cell.length_a   1.000
_cell.length_b   1.000
_cell.length_c   1.000
_cell.angle_alpha   90.00
_cell.angle_beta   90.00
_cell.angle_gamma   90.00
#
_symmetry.space_group_name_H-M   'P 1'
#
loop_
_entity.id
_entity.type
_entity.pdbx_description
1 polymer ?
#
loop_
_entity_poly.entity_id
_entity_poly.type
_entity_poly.pdbx_seq_one_letter_code
_entity_poly.pdbx_strand_id
1 'polypeptide(L)'
;DIIGWNLYQGWYGGDVTGFEKFLAEQHRNYPTHPMIVSEYGAGSDKRLHSLNPRAFDFSIEYQQKFLEHYLPILENTPYVCGGTHWNFIDFSSALRDESMPRINNKGLAYSDRTPKDVFYYYKAAWRKDIPVLHIASRDWIYRTGIQQGDSSVLLPVKIYTNLPEVELSIDGKSLGRQQVDNYTAIFKAPFSSKEPLLLVQGNYQGTTVQDGIKVHFTPIPTNLNSTGLKDLELAVNVGSQCFYTSDESRLTWLPDQPYTKGSWGYIGGKELSTQTEIRRTADGPLFQTLRNGIEGYRFDVPRGVYEVELLFTDIFLQNEGIAYQLGREGEQKSRENTFGISVNGKMLEEKLSPCKESGYCQAMRKKYIITNDTDHIDIRFHPASGTCFLNGIKLRNIH
;
A
#
# COMPACT_ATOMS: atom_id res chain seq x y z
N ASP A 1 25.56 18.00 -28.83
CA ASP A 1 25.32 16.69 -28.22
C ASP A 1 24.09 16.74 -27.34
N ILE A 2 23.51 15.59 -27.03
CA ILE A 2 22.31 15.44 -26.18
C ILE A 2 22.74 14.73 -24.91
N ILE A 3 22.25 15.18 -23.76
CA ILE A 3 22.50 14.51 -22.47
C ILE A 3 21.25 13.73 -22.09
N GLY A 4 21.42 12.44 -21.82
CA GLY A 4 20.38 11.54 -21.29
C GLY A 4 20.55 11.30 -19.80
N TRP A 5 19.46 11.42 -19.03
CA TRP A 5 19.47 11.27 -17.59
C TRP A 5 18.48 10.19 -17.13
N ASN A 6 18.91 9.27 -16.26
CA ASN A 6 18.05 8.36 -15.53
C ASN A 6 17.63 9.04 -14.22
N LEU A 7 16.37 9.48 -14.09
CA LEU A 7 15.91 10.32 -13.01
C LEU A 7 14.80 9.65 -12.20
N TYR A 8 15.04 9.47 -10.92
CA TYR A 8 14.14 8.77 -10.00
C TYR A 8 13.93 9.54 -8.69
N GLN A 9 13.98 10.87 -8.73
CA GLN A 9 13.70 11.71 -7.56
C GLN A 9 12.29 11.44 -7.03
N GLY A 10 12.19 11.17 -5.74
CA GLY A 10 10.94 10.75 -5.12
C GLY A 10 10.69 9.24 -5.19
N TRP A 11 11.55 8.45 -5.86
CA TRP A 11 11.50 6.99 -5.79
C TRP A 11 12.68 6.43 -4.98
N TYR A 12 13.90 6.49 -5.48
CA TYR A 12 15.09 5.98 -4.77
C TYR A 12 15.62 6.96 -3.71
N GLY A 13 15.16 8.19 -3.69
CA GLY A 13 15.56 9.20 -2.72
C GLY A 13 14.93 10.56 -2.98
N GLY A 14 14.91 11.39 -1.95
CA GLY A 14 14.34 12.74 -2.02
C GLY A 14 12.82 12.77 -2.17
N ASP A 15 12.32 13.90 -2.62
CA ASP A 15 10.91 14.15 -2.93
C ASP A 15 10.73 14.30 -4.44
N VAL A 16 9.51 14.05 -4.95
CA VAL A 16 9.19 14.16 -6.38
C VAL A 16 9.50 15.55 -6.93
N THR A 17 9.39 16.62 -6.12
CA THR A 17 9.75 18.00 -6.48
C THR A 17 11.26 18.21 -6.68
N GLY A 18 12.09 17.23 -6.41
CA GLY A 18 13.51 17.22 -6.77
C GLY A 18 13.73 17.10 -8.27
N PHE A 19 12.74 16.60 -9.02
CA PHE A 19 12.84 16.38 -10.46
C PHE A 19 13.01 17.67 -11.25
N GLU A 20 12.08 18.60 -11.14
CA GLU A 20 12.16 19.89 -11.84
C GLU A 20 13.33 20.74 -11.38
N LYS A 21 13.71 20.64 -10.08
CA LYS A 21 14.88 21.33 -9.55
C LYS A 21 16.17 20.84 -10.22
N PHE A 22 16.31 19.52 -10.36
CA PHE A 22 17.43 18.91 -11.05
C PHE A 22 17.50 19.36 -12.51
N LEU A 23 16.40 19.26 -13.25
CA LEU A 23 16.34 19.71 -14.66
C LEU A 23 16.73 21.16 -14.82
N ALA A 24 16.21 22.06 -13.96
CA ALA A 24 16.55 23.47 -13.99
C ALA A 24 18.02 23.74 -13.65
N GLU A 25 18.60 23.01 -12.72
CA GLU A 25 20.03 23.10 -12.38
C GLU A 25 20.91 22.65 -13.54
N GLN A 26 20.61 21.50 -14.14
CA GLN A 26 21.37 21.01 -15.28
C GLN A 26 21.27 21.94 -16.50
N HIS A 27 20.10 22.53 -16.73
CA HIS A 27 19.96 23.51 -17.80
C HIS A 27 20.79 24.79 -17.56
N ARG A 28 20.90 25.26 -16.33
CA ARG A 28 21.82 26.37 -15.98
C ARG A 28 23.28 26.02 -16.22
N ASN A 29 23.68 24.78 -15.92
CA ASN A 29 25.05 24.31 -16.12
C ASN A 29 25.37 24.05 -17.59
N TYR A 30 24.38 23.65 -18.39
CA TYR A 30 24.52 23.26 -19.80
C TYR A 30 23.42 23.91 -20.67
N PRO A 31 23.38 25.26 -20.79
CA PRO A 31 22.23 25.97 -21.35
C PRO A 31 21.98 25.74 -22.86
N THR A 32 23.00 25.25 -23.59
CA THR A 32 22.92 24.96 -25.03
C THR A 32 22.66 23.48 -25.34
N HIS A 33 22.62 22.62 -24.31
CA HIS A 33 22.44 21.18 -24.53
C HIS A 33 20.99 20.79 -24.28
N PRO A 34 20.29 20.22 -25.27
CA PRO A 34 19.00 19.61 -25.06
C PRO A 34 19.14 18.36 -24.17
N MET A 35 18.13 18.11 -23.36
CA MET A 35 18.11 17.01 -22.41
C MET A 35 17.04 15.97 -22.76
N ILE A 36 17.33 14.70 -22.51
CA ILE A 36 16.38 13.61 -22.54
C ILE A 36 16.35 12.97 -21.16
N VAL A 37 15.16 12.73 -20.60
CA VAL A 37 14.99 11.88 -19.43
C VAL A 37 14.90 10.45 -19.94
N SER A 38 16.03 9.76 -19.96
CA SER A 38 16.17 8.41 -20.55
C SER A 38 15.49 7.33 -19.74
N GLU A 39 15.32 7.56 -18.42
CA GLU A 39 14.50 6.71 -17.54
C GLU A 39 13.88 7.50 -16.41
N TYR A 40 12.63 7.19 -16.11
CA TYR A 40 11.91 7.59 -14.88
C TYR A 40 10.81 6.58 -14.59
N GLY A 41 10.42 6.41 -13.32
CA GLY A 41 9.36 5.49 -12.96
C GLY A 41 9.35 5.12 -11.48
N ALA A 42 8.23 4.61 -11.00
CA ALA A 42 8.03 4.11 -9.66
C ALA A 42 7.39 2.71 -9.72
N GLY A 43 7.79 1.83 -8.79
CA GLY A 43 7.22 0.48 -8.69
C GLY A 43 5.84 0.48 -8.05
N SER A 44 5.02 -0.51 -8.40
CA SER A 44 3.72 -0.74 -7.76
C SER A 44 3.37 -2.22 -7.70
N ASP A 45 2.67 -2.59 -6.64
CA ASP A 45 2.12 -3.92 -6.41
C ASP A 45 0.61 -3.79 -6.23
N LYS A 46 -0.18 -4.49 -7.07
CA LYS A 46 -1.65 -4.42 -7.08
C LYS A 46 -2.31 -4.78 -5.74
N ARG A 47 -1.58 -5.44 -4.85
CA ARG A 47 -2.04 -5.83 -3.51
C ARG A 47 -1.88 -4.71 -2.48
N LEU A 48 -1.09 -3.65 -2.80
CA LEU A 48 -0.77 -2.55 -1.90
C LEU A 48 -1.50 -1.27 -2.32
N HIS A 49 -2.25 -0.67 -1.39
CA HIS A 49 -2.98 0.58 -1.58
C HIS A 49 -2.72 1.54 -0.43
N SER A 50 -2.71 2.84 -0.69
CA SER A 50 -2.47 3.85 0.33
C SER A 50 -3.33 5.09 0.13
N LEU A 51 -3.93 5.59 1.22
CA LEU A 51 -4.59 6.90 1.22
C LEU A 51 -3.60 8.06 1.41
N ASN A 52 -2.36 7.74 1.87
CA ASN A 52 -1.26 8.69 2.06
C ASN A 52 0.03 8.10 1.47
N PRO A 53 0.12 7.97 0.13
CA PRO A 53 1.19 7.25 -0.54
C PRO A 53 2.56 7.91 -0.32
N ARG A 54 3.57 7.09 -0.01
CA ARG A 54 4.95 7.48 0.26
C ARG A 54 5.92 6.79 -0.69
N ALA A 55 7.08 7.40 -0.89
CA ALA A 55 8.15 6.78 -1.67
C ALA A 55 8.48 5.37 -1.14
N PHE A 56 8.64 4.42 -2.05
CA PHE A 56 8.99 3.04 -1.76
C PHE A 56 7.94 2.23 -0.98
N ASP A 57 6.68 2.67 -0.94
CA ASP A 57 5.58 1.90 -0.33
C ASP A 57 4.95 0.90 -1.30
N PHE A 58 5.33 0.94 -2.57
CA PHE A 58 4.82 0.12 -3.68
C PHE A 58 3.31 0.17 -3.87
N SER A 59 2.62 1.14 -3.27
CA SER A 59 1.19 1.32 -3.52
C SER A 59 0.92 1.76 -4.95
N ILE A 60 -0.21 1.35 -5.48
CA ILE A 60 -0.70 1.81 -6.79
C ILE A 60 -0.81 3.34 -6.80
N GLU A 61 -1.26 3.92 -5.70
CA GLU A 61 -1.47 5.36 -5.55
C GLU A 61 -0.13 6.14 -5.52
N TYR A 62 0.98 5.52 -5.07
CA TYR A 62 2.28 6.17 -5.17
C TYR A 62 2.80 6.21 -6.61
N GLN A 63 2.65 5.12 -7.37
CA GLN A 63 2.99 5.13 -8.80
C GLN A 63 2.18 6.18 -9.55
N GLN A 64 0.87 6.29 -9.26
CA GLN A 64 0.00 7.34 -9.80
C GLN A 64 0.56 8.74 -9.49
N LYS A 65 0.77 9.05 -8.22
CA LYS A 65 1.30 10.33 -7.73
C LYS A 65 2.63 10.69 -8.40
N PHE A 66 3.53 9.73 -8.54
CA PHE A 66 4.83 9.92 -9.16
C PHE A 66 4.70 10.32 -10.64
N LEU A 67 3.89 9.58 -11.41
CA LEU A 67 3.75 9.82 -12.84
C LEU A 67 2.88 11.04 -13.17
N GLU A 68 1.87 11.33 -12.34
CA GLU A 68 1.06 12.56 -12.40
C GLU A 68 1.92 13.82 -12.16
N HIS A 69 3.01 13.70 -11.39
CA HIS A 69 3.97 14.79 -11.20
C HIS A 69 4.95 14.92 -12.36
N TYR A 70 5.49 13.80 -12.85
CA TYR A 70 6.56 13.80 -13.85
C TYR A 70 6.08 14.18 -15.25
N LEU A 71 4.95 13.65 -15.71
CA LEU A 71 4.50 13.83 -17.08
C LEU A 71 4.28 15.32 -17.47
N PRO A 72 3.57 16.15 -16.67
CA PRO A 72 3.38 17.55 -17.01
C PRO A 72 4.70 18.34 -17.08
N ILE A 73 5.69 17.99 -16.25
CA ILE A 73 7.00 18.64 -16.27
C ILE A 73 7.75 18.29 -17.55
N LEU A 74 7.73 17.01 -17.97
CA LEU A 74 8.35 16.56 -19.20
C LEU A 74 7.73 17.24 -20.43
N GLU A 75 6.40 17.40 -20.45
CA GLU A 75 5.68 18.00 -21.58
C GLU A 75 5.84 19.53 -21.67
N ASN A 76 6.02 20.21 -20.54
CA ASN A 76 6.01 21.68 -20.49
C ASN A 76 7.39 22.29 -20.25
N THR A 77 8.48 21.51 -20.18
CA THR A 77 9.84 22.02 -19.98
C THR A 77 10.54 22.18 -21.33
N PRO A 78 10.76 23.43 -21.85
CA PRO A 78 11.17 23.70 -23.24
C PRO A 78 12.55 23.12 -23.62
N TYR A 79 13.43 22.88 -22.65
CA TYR A 79 14.79 22.33 -22.87
C TYR A 79 14.86 20.82 -22.68
N VAL A 80 13.73 20.17 -22.41
CA VAL A 80 13.61 18.71 -22.37
C VAL A 80 13.00 18.23 -23.69
N CYS A 81 13.74 17.43 -24.44
CA CYS A 81 13.30 16.88 -25.73
C CYS A 81 12.28 15.76 -25.59
N GLY A 82 12.20 15.15 -24.41
CA GLY A 82 11.28 14.06 -24.10
C GLY A 82 11.77 13.17 -22.95
N GLY A 83 10.95 12.18 -22.61
CA GLY A 83 11.27 11.21 -21.58
C GLY A 83 10.76 9.81 -21.94
N THR A 84 11.47 8.79 -21.49
CA THR A 84 11.06 7.38 -21.62
C THR A 84 10.78 6.80 -20.26
N HIS A 85 9.54 6.36 -20.07
CA HIS A 85 9.15 5.71 -18.83
C HIS A 85 9.88 4.36 -18.69
N TRP A 86 10.46 4.08 -17.55
CA TRP A 86 10.99 2.80 -17.17
C TRP A 86 10.02 2.12 -16.20
N ASN A 87 9.22 1.18 -16.71
CA ASN A 87 9.24 0.63 -18.05
C ASN A 87 7.81 0.41 -18.59
N PHE A 88 7.63 -0.14 -19.78
CA PHE A 88 6.30 -0.36 -20.34
C PHE A 88 5.57 -1.54 -19.70
N ILE A 89 6.25 -2.68 -19.49
CA ILE A 89 5.66 -3.93 -18.96
C ILE A 89 6.52 -4.41 -17.79
N ASP A 90 5.90 -4.84 -16.70
CA ASP A 90 6.60 -5.53 -15.60
C ASP A 90 7.36 -6.75 -16.15
N PHE A 91 8.59 -6.93 -15.74
CA PHE A 91 9.44 -8.00 -16.26
C PHE A 91 10.27 -8.67 -15.18
N SER A 92 10.70 -9.91 -15.47
CA SER A 92 11.54 -10.69 -14.57
C SER A 92 12.91 -10.03 -14.38
N SER A 93 13.33 -9.87 -13.12
CA SER A 93 14.60 -9.27 -12.73
C SER A 93 15.16 -10.00 -11.52
N ALA A 94 16.11 -10.89 -11.75
CA ALA A 94 16.60 -11.88 -10.79
C ALA A 94 17.13 -11.28 -9.46
N LEU A 95 17.61 -10.04 -9.48
CA LEU A 95 18.23 -9.37 -8.33
C LEU A 95 17.23 -8.49 -7.53
N ARG A 96 15.95 -8.51 -7.88
CA ARG A 96 14.95 -7.72 -7.13
C ARG A 96 14.23 -8.60 -6.12
N ASP A 97 14.23 -8.13 -4.88
CA ASP A 97 13.60 -8.81 -3.74
C ASP A 97 12.34 -8.12 -3.24
N GLU A 98 12.09 -6.91 -3.62
CA GLU A 98 11.04 -5.96 -3.19
C GLU A 98 9.65 -6.61 -2.93
N SER A 99 8.56 -5.86 -3.02
CA SER A 99 7.20 -6.37 -2.76
C SER A 99 6.79 -7.54 -3.66
N MET A 100 7.32 -7.56 -4.90
CA MET A 100 7.16 -8.65 -5.88
C MET A 100 8.56 -9.23 -6.20
N PRO A 101 9.00 -10.28 -5.49
CA PRO A 101 10.33 -10.83 -5.69
C PRO A 101 10.60 -11.25 -7.14
N ARG A 102 11.79 -10.92 -7.64
CA ARG A 102 12.27 -11.18 -9.01
C ARG A 102 11.48 -10.51 -10.13
N ILE A 103 10.73 -9.45 -9.79
CA ILE A 103 9.99 -8.65 -10.76
C ILE A 103 10.41 -7.19 -10.66
N ASN A 104 10.74 -6.58 -11.79
CA ASN A 104 10.76 -5.13 -11.90
C ASN A 104 9.33 -4.67 -12.17
N ASN A 105 8.68 -4.11 -11.17
CA ASN A 105 7.25 -3.78 -11.18
C ASN A 105 6.95 -2.31 -11.49
N LYS A 106 7.86 -1.63 -12.23
CA LYS A 106 7.68 -0.23 -12.66
C LYS A 106 6.87 -0.07 -13.95
N GLY A 107 6.32 -1.16 -14.49
CA GLY A 107 5.55 -1.14 -15.73
C GLY A 107 4.32 -0.23 -15.68
N LEU A 108 3.93 0.27 -16.88
CA LEU A 108 2.59 0.82 -17.13
C LEU A 108 1.56 -0.32 -17.31
N ALA A 109 2.05 -1.53 -17.54
CA ALA A 109 1.26 -2.74 -17.61
C ALA A 109 1.94 -3.86 -16.80
N TYR A 110 1.15 -4.82 -16.33
CA TYR A 110 1.64 -6.04 -15.68
C TYR A 110 2.36 -6.96 -16.66
N SER A 111 3.02 -8.01 -16.17
CA SER A 111 3.78 -8.98 -16.99
C SER A 111 2.90 -9.69 -18.03
N ASP A 112 1.62 -9.84 -17.77
CA ASP A 112 0.62 -10.41 -18.69
C ASP A 112 0.06 -9.40 -19.70
N ARG A 113 0.59 -8.16 -19.68
CA ARG A 113 0.19 -7.00 -20.50
C ARG A 113 -1.16 -6.38 -20.13
N THR A 114 -1.78 -6.78 -19.03
CA THR A 114 -2.94 -6.06 -18.48
C THR A 114 -2.51 -4.64 -18.08
N PRO A 115 -3.18 -3.58 -18.58
CA PRO A 115 -2.83 -2.21 -18.25
C PRO A 115 -3.04 -1.91 -16.76
N LYS A 116 -2.07 -1.24 -16.14
CA LYS A 116 -2.24 -0.61 -14.81
C LYS A 116 -3.00 0.71 -14.95
N ASP A 117 -3.49 1.27 -13.85
CA ASP A 117 -4.23 2.56 -13.87
C ASP A 117 -3.45 3.68 -14.56
N VAL A 118 -2.16 3.76 -14.31
CA VAL A 118 -1.28 4.80 -14.90
C VAL A 118 -1.16 4.72 -16.42
N PHE A 119 -1.40 3.56 -17.02
CA PHE A 119 -1.54 3.45 -18.47
C PHE A 119 -2.70 4.32 -18.99
N TYR A 120 -3.80 4.35 -18.27
CA TYR A 120 -4.97 5.16 -18.64
C TYR A 120 -4.73 6.65 -18.41
N TYR A 121 -3.89 7.05 -17.44
CA TYR A 121 -3.42 8.41 -17.29
C TYR A 121 -2.65 8.88 -18.54
N TYR A 122 -1.65 8.11 -18.98
CA TYR A 122 -0.93 8.41 -20.24
C TYR A 122 -1.83 8.37 -21.46
N LYS A 123 -2.74 7.39 -21.52
CA LYS A 123 -3.72 7.31 -22.61
C LYS A 123 -4.62 8.57 -22.65
N ALA A 124 -5.07 9.06 -21.50
CA ALA A 124 -5.86 10.30 -21.43
C ALA A 124 -5.05 11.52 -21.87
N ALA A 125 -3.78 11.60 -21.48
CA ALA A 125 -2.89 12.70 -21.87
C ALA A 125 -2.62 12.74 -23.38
N TRP A 126 -2.40 11.58 -24.02
CA TRP A 126 -1.90 11.53 -25.39
C TRP A 126 -2.96 11.23 -26.46
N ARG A 127 -4.05 10.53 -26.14
CA ARG A 127 -5.09 10.23 -27.12
C ARG A 127 -6.13 11.36 -27.15
N LYS A 128 -6.18 12.06 -28.29
CA LYS A 128 -7.13 13.16 -28.52
C LYS A 128 -8.27 12.76 -29.48
N ASP A 129 -8.13 11.60 -30.10
CA ASP A 129 -9.00 11.06 -31.15
C ASP A 129 -10.08 10.11 -30.63
N ILE A 130 -9.94 9.62 -29.40
CA ILE A 130 -10.92 8.73 -28.75
C ILE A 130 -11.16 9.18 -27.30
N PRO A 131 -12.37 8.92 -26.74
CA PRO A 131 -12.61 9.14 -25.33
C PRO A 131 -11.81 8.16 -24.47
N VAL A 132 -11.28 8.67 -23.37
CA VAL A 132 -10.68 7.88 -22.32
C VAL A 132 -11.45 8.17 -21.03
N LEU A 133 -11.95 7.14 -20.37
CA LEU A 133 -12.64 7.24 -19.10
C LEU A 133 -12.34 5.97 -18.31
N HIS A 134 -11.71 6.11 -17.13
CA HIS A 134 -11.24 5.00 -16.33
C HIS A 134 -11.31 5.30 -14.83
N ILE A 135 -12.02 4.45 -14.09
CA ILE A 135 -12.01 4.47 -12.62
C ILE A 135 -10.71 3.79 -12.15
N ALA A 136 -9.84 4.54 -11.49
CA ALA A 136 -8.57 4.04 -10.97
C ALA A 136 -8.72 3.21 -9.68
N SER A 137 -7.62 2.62 -9.23
CA SER A 137 -7.56 1.59 -8.17
C SER A 137 -8.48 0.41 -8.49
N ARG A 138 -8.51 0.04 -9.79
CA ARG A 138 -9.38 -1.01 -10.34
C ARG A 138 -9.02 -2.39 -9.79
N ASP A 139 -7.75 -2.62 -9.48
CA ASP A 139 -7.28 -3.88 -8.88
C ASP A 139 -7.71 -4.03 -7.42
N TRP A 140 -8.05 -2.94 -6.73
CA TRP A 140 -8.55 -2.97 -5.37
C TRP A 140 -10.03 -3.34 -5.31
N ILE A 141 -10.32 -4.60 -5.64
CA ILE A 141 -11.69 -5.14 -5.66
C ILE A 141 -12.22 -5.37 -4.24
N TYR A 142 -11.37 -5.83 -3.31
CA TYR A 142 -11.72 -6.05 -1.92
C TYR A 142 -11.25 -4.87 -1.08
N ARG A 143 -12.17 -3.97 -0.72
CA ARG A 143 -11.87 -2.75 0.01
C ARG A 143 -12.38 -2.83 1.44
N THR A 144 -11.71 -2.13 2.32
CA THR A 144 -12.13 -1.96 3.71
C THR A 144 -11.83 -0.54 4.16
N GLY A 145 -12.41 -0.13 5.27
CA GLY A 145 -12.13 1.16 5.88
C GLY A 145 -12.84 1.32 7.20
N ILE A 146 -12.38 2.26 8.02
CA ILE A 146 -12.96 2.56 9.34
C ILE A 146 -14.10 3.54 9.16
N GLN A 147 -15.27 3.20 9.69
CA GLN A 147 -16.46 4.06 9.65
C GLN A 147 -16.19 5.39 10.37
N GLN A 148 -16.66 6.48 9.78
CA GLN A 148 -16.61 7.82 10.36
C GLN A 148 -18.05 8.27 10.64
N GLY A 149 -18.50 8.16 11.89
CA GLY A 149 -19.90 8.49 12.25
C GLY A 149 -20.90 7.49 11.71
N ASP A 150 -21.90 7.96 10.97
CA ASP A 150 -23.03 7.16 10.50
C ASP A 150 -22.64 6.18 9.37
N SER A 151 -22.40 4.94 9.70
CA SER A 151 -22.42 3.74 8.83
C SER A 151 -21.66 3.77 7.47
N SER A 152 -21.07 4.87 7.04
CA SER A 152 -20.32 4.95 5.79
C SER A 152 -18.84 5.22 6.00
N VAL A 153 -18.02 4.82 5.01
CA VAL A 153 -16.58 5.13 4.93
C VAL A 153 -16.34 6.00 3.72
N LEU A 154 -15.76 7.17 3.91
CA LEU A 154 -15.36 8.04 2.80
C LEU A 154 -14.02 7.62 2.22
N LEU A 155 -14.03 7.10 0.99
CA LEU A 155 -12.80 6.77 0.26
C LEU A 155 -12.68 7.63 -1.00
N PRO A 156 -11.45 8.02 -1.38
CA PRO A 156 -11.22 8.68 -2.65
C PRO A 156 -11.46 7.72 -3.81
N VAL A 157 -12.13 8.21 -4.86
CA VAL A 157 -12.26 7.55 -6.15
C VAL A 157 -11.68 8.46 -7.20
N LYS A 158 -10.55 8.05 -7.78
CA LYS A 158 -9.84 8.78 -8.83
C LYS A 158 -10.30 8.32 -10.20
N ILE A 159 -10.48 9.25 -11.11
CA ILE A 159 -10.87 9.03 -12.50
C ILE A 159 -9.78 9.57 -13.41
N TYR A 160 -9.30 8.76 -14.35
CA TYR A 160 -8.43 9.21 -15.44
C TYR A 160 -9.25 9.41 -16.72
N THR A 161 -9.16 10.59 -17.30
CA THR A 161 -9.98 10.94 -18.46
C THR A 161 -9.41 12.11 -19.26
N ASN A 162 -9.71 12.15 -20.55
CA ASN A 162 -9.49 13.32 -21.43
C ASN A 162 -10.77 14.13 -21.67
N LEU A 163 -11.84 13.83 -20.94
CA LEU A 163 -13.08 14.61 -20.96
C LEU A 163 -12.93 15.87 -20.09
N PRO A 164 -13.62 16.97 -20.39
CA PRO A 164 -13.52 18.19 -19.58
C PRO A 164 -14.19 18.08 -18.22
N GLU A 165 -15.24 17.25 -18.10
CA GLU A 165 -16.05 17.08 -16.91
C GLU A 165 -16.57 15.63 -16.83
N VAL A 166 -16.67 15.10 -15.61
CA VAL A 166 -17.25 13.78 -15.35
C VAL A 166 -18.18 13.80 -14.14
N GLU A 167 -19.16 12.89 -14.14
CA GLU A 167 -20.09 12.65 -13.04
C GLU A 167 -19.88 11.24 -12.48
N LEU A 168 -19.69 11.11 -11.17
CA LEU A 168 -19.60 9.81 -10.49
C LEU A 168 -20.89 9.52 -9.73
N SER A 169 -21.35 8.29 -9.80
CA SER A 169 -22.40 7.76 -8.93
C SER A 169 -21.92 6.50 -8.18
N ILE A 170 -22.48 6.28 -6.99
CA ILE A 170 -22.33 5.06 -6.20
C ILE A 170 -23.72 4.50 -5.89
N ASP A 171 -23.95 3.22 -6.23
CA ASP A 171 -25.24 2.54 -6.08
C ASP A 171 -26.42 3.34 -6.68
N GLY A 172 -26.19 3.98 -7.84
CA GLY A 172 -27.17 4.82 -8.54
C GLY A 172 -27.37 6.22 -7.97
N LYS A 173 -26.70 6.58 -6.85
CA LYS A 173 -26.77 7.92 -6.26
C LYS A 173 -25.62 8.78 -6.82
N SER A 174 -25.97 9.88 -7.51
CA SER A 174 -24.97 10.84 -8.01
C SER A 174 -24.22 11.53 -6.88
N LEU A 175 -22.89 11.64 -7.04
CA LEU A 175 -22.01 12.43 -6.19
C LEU A 175 -21.71 13.81 -6.82
N GLY A 176 -22.43 14.14 -7.90
CA GLY A 176 -22.26 15.38 -8.64
C GLY A 176 -21.20 15.29 -9.73
N ARG A 177 -20.92 16.45 -10.33
CA ARG A 177 -19.95 16.61 -11.42
C ARG A 177 -18.70 17.27 -10.92
N GLN A 178 -17.57 16.91 -11.54
CA GLN A 178 -16.28 17.56 -11.32
C GLN A 178 -15.60 17.89 -12.63
N GLN A 179 -15.00 19.07 -12.67
CA GLN A 179 -14.07 19.46 -13.73
C GLN A 179 -12.81 18.61 -13.63
N VAL A 180 -12.26 18.27 -14.77
CA VAL A 180 -11.04 17.48 -14.88
C VAL A 180 -9.83 18.41 -14.89
N ASP A 181 -8.88 18.15 -14.02
CA ASP A 181 -7.60 18.84 -13.98
C ASP A 181 -6.47 17.84 -14.24
N ASN A 182 -5.56 18.18 -15.12
CA ASN A 182 -4.43 17.32 -15.51
C ASN A 182 -4.85 15.86 -15.73
N TYR A 183 -5.91 15.67 -16.55
CA TYR A 183 -6.48 14.35 -16.91
C TYR A 183 -7.04 13.55 -15.71
N THR A 184 -7.28 14.20 -14.58
CA THR A 184 -7.69 13.57 -13.33
C THR A 184 -8.90 14.27 -12.71
N ALA A 185 -9.86 13.49 -12.18
CA ALA A 185 -10.90 13.96 -11.26
C ALA A 185 -10.91 13.04 -10.02
N ILE A 186 -11.12 13.62 -8.81
CA ILE A 186 -11.12 12.86 -7.56
C ILE A 186 -12.40 13.15 -6.78
N PHE A 187 -13.18 12.11 -6.51
CA PHE A 187 -14.41 12.18 -5.71
C PHE A 187 -14.18 11.57 -4.32
N LYS A 188 -14.84 12.12 -3.31
CA LYS A 188 -14.97 11.47 -2.00
C LYS A 188 -16.28 10.67 -2.01
N ALA A 189 -16.18 9.35 -2.13
CA ALA A 189 -17.33 8.46 -2.26
C ALA A 189 -17.68 7.79 -0.91
N PRO A 190 -18.95 7.79 -0.48
CA PRO A 190 -19.39 7.14 0.74
C PRO A 190 -19.71 5.66 0.49
N PHE A 191 -18.80 4.79 0.91
CA PHE A 191 -19.00 3.33 0.86
C PHE A 191 -19.83 2.87 2.05
N SER A 192 -21.02 2.32 1.80
CA SER A 192 -21.94 1.84 2.86
C SER A 192 -22.53 0.46 2.57
N SER A 193 -22.67 0.07 1.30
CA SER A 193 -23.13 -1.26 0.91
C SER A 193 -21.98 -2.26 0.84
N LYS A 194 -22.29 -3.56 0.96
CA LYS A 194 -21.27 -4.64 0.85
C LYS A 194 -20.70 -4.80 -0.56
N GLU A 195 -21.45 -4.41 -1.58
CA GLU A 195 -21.07 -4.56 -3.00
C GLU A 195 -21.39 -3.28 -3.78
N PRO A 196 -20.77 -2.14 -3.44
CA PRO A 196 -21.06 -0.89 -4.13
C PRO A 196 -20.68 -0.94 -5.60
N LEU A 197 -21.57 -0.40 -6.44
CA LEU A 197 -21.33 -0.16 -7.86
C LEU A 197 -20.93 1.31 -8.06
N LEU A 198 -19.71 1.53 -8.49
CA LEU A 198 -19.24 2.83 -8.94
C LEU A 198 -19.46 2.93 -10.45
N LEU A 199 -20.11 4.02 -10.89
CA LEU A 199 -20.31 4.32 -12.31
C LEU A 199 -19.93 5.78 -12.56
N VAL A 200 -18.99 5.99 -13.49
CA VAL A 200 -18.61 7.32 -13.96
C VAL A 200 -19.12 7.52 -15.38
N GLN A 201 -19.57 8.72 -15.68
CA GLN A 201 -20.02 9.12 -17.02
C GLN A 201 -19.53 10.52 -17.40
N GLY A 202 -19.41 10.75 -18.69
CA GLY A 202 -19.09 12.07 -19.24
C GLY A 202 -19.50 12.16 -20.72
N ASN A 203 -19.37 13.35 -21.30
CA ASN A 203 -19.73 13.60 -22.70
C ASN A 203 -18.46 13.74 -23.56
N TYR A 204 -18.41 13.01 -24.67
CA TYR A 204 -17.40 13.14 -25.69
C TYR A 204 -18.06 13.42 -27.03
N GLN A 205 -17.91 14.65 -27.55
CA GLN A 205 -18.45 15.07 -28.85
C GLN A 205 -19.97 14.76 -29.01
N GLY A 206 -20.76 15.02 -27.95
CA GLY A 206 -22.21 14.79 -27.97
C GLY A 206 -22.62 13.35 -27.59
N THR A 207 -21.69 12.42 -27.42
CA THR A 207 -21.97 11.04 -27.03
C THR A 207 -21.62 10.81 -25.57
N THR A 208 -22.52 10.18 -24.79
CA THR A 208 -22.24 9.77 -23.44
C THR A 208 -21.33 8.56 -23.42
N VAL A 209 -20.23 8.63 -22.71
CA VAL A 209 -19.32 7.51 -22.42
C VAL A 209 -19.37 7.18 -20.96
N GLN A 210 -19.18 5.89 -20.62
CA GLN A 210 -19.29 5.39 -19.24
C GLN A 210 -18.18 4.40 -18.93
N ASP A 211 -17.80 4.34 -17.65
CA ASP A 211 -16.98 3.28 -17.07
C ASP A 211 -17.54 2.90 -15.70
N GLY A 212 -17.44 1.63 -15.33
CA GLY A 212 -18.00 1.15 -14.07
C GLY A 212 -17.18 0.03 -13.45
N ILE A 213 -17.25 -0.05 -12.12
CA ILE A 213 -16.65 -1.13 -11.34
C ILE A 213 -17.52 -1.48 -10.13
N LYS A 214 -17.73 -2.76 -9.90
CA LYS A 214 -18.30 -3.32 -8.68
C LYS A 214 -17.17 -3.79 -7.77
N VAL A 215 -17.21 -3.41 -6.49
CA VAL A 215 -16.22 -3.82 -5.51
C VAL A 215 -16.88 -4.53 -4.34
N HIS A 216 -16.12 -5.31 -3.57
CA HIS A 216 -16.55 -5.85 -2.29
C HIS A 216 -16.04 -4.91 -1.20
N PHE A 217 -16.93 -4.47 -0.32
CA PHE A 217 -16.57 -3.52 0.73
C PHE A 217 -16.93 -4.05 2.12
N THR A 218 -15.93 -4.06 3.02
CA THR A 218 -16.10 -4.46 4.42
C THR A 218 -15.87 -3.26 5.33
N PRO A 219 -16.91 -2.64 5.89
CA PRO A 219 -16.76 -1.55 6.85
C PRO A 219 -16.25 -2.09 8.19
N ILE A 220 -15.32 -1.39 8.81
CA ILE A 220 -14.84 -1.66 10.16
C ILE A 220 -15.44 -0.58 11.09
N PRO A 221 -16.19 -0.94 12.14
CA PRO A 221 -16.73 0.01 13.09
C PRO A 221 -15.63 0.81 13.80
N THR A 222 -15.85 2.10 14.02
CA THR A 222 -14.93 2.93 14.82
C THR A 222 -14.90 2.45 16.28
N ASN A 223 -16.06 2.05 16.82
CA ASN A 223 -16.21 1.52 18.18
C ASN A 223 -16.45 0.02 18.10
N LEU A 224 -15.47 -0.77 18.52
CA LEU A 224 -15.54 -2.23 18.52
C LEU A 224 -16.39 -2.80 19.67
N ASN A 225 -16.78 -1.99 20.67
CA ASN A 225 -17.70 -2.40 21.72
C ASN A 225 -19.18 -2.26 21.33
N SER A 226 -19.49 -1.82 20.11
CA SER A 226 -20.86 -1.71 19.62
C SER A 226 -21.50 -3.11 19.48
N THR A 227 -22.80 -3.18 19.76
CA THR A 227 -23.58 -4.41 19.57
C THR A 227 -23.63 -4.79 18.09
N GLY A 228 -23.43 -6.05 17.75
CA GLY A 228 -23.56 -6.57 16.37
C GLY A 228 -22.25 -6.98 15.67
N LEU A 229 -21.16 -7.14 16.42
CA LEU A 229 -19.86 -7.60 15.87
C LEU A 229 -19.76 -9.13 15.67
N LYS A 230 -20.87 -9.83 15.44
CA LYS A 230 -20.90 -11.30 15.33
C LYS A 230 -19.95 -11.85 14.23
N ASP A 231 -19.73 -11.06 13.18
CA ASP A 231 -18.89 -11.47 12.05
C ASP A 231 -17.63 -10.56 11.93
N LEU A 232 -17.20 -9.97 13.05
CA LEU A 232 -16.00 -9.12 13.02
C LEU A 232 -14.78 -9.93 12.61
N GLU A 233 -14.17 -9.55 11.50
CA GLU A 233 -12.83 -9.94 11.12
C GLU A 233 -12.03 -8.69 10.85
N LEU A 234 -11.06 -8.41 11.73
CA LEU A 234 -10.20 -7.23 11.68
C LEU A 234 -8.76 -7.70 11.47
N ALA A 235 -8.17 -7.35 10.34
CA ALA A 235 -6.80 -7.67 9.99
C ALA A 235 -5.99 -6.38 9.81
N VAL A 236 -4.80 -6.31 10.39
CA VAL A 236 -3.93 -5.13 10.40
C VAL A 236 -2.52 -5.45 9.93
N ASN A 237 -2.06 -4.70 8.95
CA ASN A 237 -0.69 -4.70 8.42
C ASN A 237 0.19 -3.85 9.37
N VAL A 238 0.75 -4.49 10.40
CA VAL A 238 1.42 -3.79 11.51
C VAL A 238 2.73 -3.15 11.05
N GLY A 239 2.93 -1.89 11.45
CA GLY A 239 4.09 -1.10 11.04
C GLY A 239 4.00 -0.56 9.61
N SER A 240 2.84 -0.65 8.95
CA SER A 240 2.60 -0.17 7.60
C SER A 240 1.51 0.89 7.55
N GLN A 241 1.63 1.82 6.60
CA GLN A 241 0.59 2.80 6.26
C GLN A 241 -0.23 2.37 5.03
N CYS A 242 0.04 1.17 4.50
CA CYS A 242 -0.66 0.63 3.35
C CYS A 242 -1.71 -0.40 3.75
N PHE A 243 -2.85 -0.35 3.07
CA PHE A 243 -3.72 -1.51 2.96
C PHE A 243 -2.99 -2.59 2.16
N TYR A 244 -3.18 -3.82 2.55
CA TYR A 244 -2.71 -4.98 1.80
C TYR A 244 -3.86 -5.94 1.54
N THR A 245 -4.08 -6.32 0.28
CA THR A 245 -5.10 -7.32 -0.08
C THR A 245 -4.43 -8.61 -0.50
N SER A 246 -4.67 -9.68 0.24
CA SER A 246 -4.14 -11.02 -0.09
C SER A 246 -4.83 -11.58 -1.34
N ASP A 247 -4.04 -12.02 -2.32
CA ASP A 247 -4.57 -12.69 -3.52
C ASP A 247 -5.23 -14.05 -3.17
N GLU A 248 -4.75 -14.74 -2.13
CA GLU A 248 -5.25 -16.06 -1.74
C GLU A 248 -6.54 -15.97 -0.90
N SER A 249 -6.52 -15.17 0.17
CA SER A 249 -7.64 -15.07 1.11
C SER A 249 -8.67 -14.02 0.72
N ARG A 250 -8.33 -13.10 -0.19
CA ARG A 250 -9.13 -11.91 -0.57
C ARG A 250 -9.43 -10.99 0.62
N LEU A 251 -8.72 -11.18 1.73
CA LEU A 251 -8.83 -10.33 2.91
C LEU A 251 -7.96 -9.09 2.73
N THR A 252 -8.53 -7.93 3.03
CA THR A 252 -7.79 -6.67 3.07
C THR A 252 -7.38 -6.35 4.50
N TRP A 253 -6.07 -6.20 4.70
CA TRP A 253 -5.44 -5.79 5.93
C TRP A 253 -5.37 -4.26 5.98
N LEU A 254 -5.84 -3.68 7.08
CA LEU A 254 -5.83 -2.24 7.33
C LEU A 254 -4.40 -1.73 7.61
N PRO A 255 -4.11 -0.45 7.31
CA PRO A 255 -2.96 0.22 7.86
C PRO A 255 -2.92 0.18 9.38
N ASP A 256 -1.72 0.21 9.96
CA ASP A 256 -1.53 0.24 11.41
C ASP A 256 -1.90 1.61 12.01
N GLN A 257 -2.41 1.61 13.25
CA GLN A 257 -2.75 2.83 13.96
C GLN A 257 -2.41 2.75 15.46
N PRO A 258 -2.14 3.89 16.11
CA PRO A 258 -1.99 3.90 17.56
C PRO A 258 -3.32 3.57 18.25
N TYR A 259 -3.24 2.85 19.37
CA TYR A 259 -4.44 2.56 20.15
C TYR A 259 -5.13 3.83 20.64
N THR A 260 -6.45 3.86 20.45
CA THR A 260 -7.34 4.85 21.03
C THR A 260 -8.48 4.15 21.76
N LYS A 261 -8.93 4.73 22.89
CA LYS A 261 -9.98 4.13 23.71
C LYS A 261 -11.28 3.92 22.91
N GLY A 262 -11.85 2.75 23.04
CA GLY A 262 -13.06 2.32 22.32
C GLY A 262 -12.79 1.70 20.95
N SER A 263 -11.53 1.64 20.52
CA SER A 263 -11.10 1.14 19.20
C SER A 263 -10.03 0.05 19.35
N TRP A 264 -9.00 0.09 18.52
CA TRP A 264 -7.90 -0.86 18.49
C TRP A 264 -6.60 -0.15 18.07
N GLY A 265 -5.47 -0.81 18.31
CA GLY A 265 -4.19 -0.30 17.83
C GLY A 265 -2.99 -0.74 18.65
N TYR A 266 -1.82 -0.30 18.18
CA TYR A 266 -0.54 -0.58 18.83
C TYR A 266 -0.27 0.32 20.03
N ILE A 267 0.57 -0.19 20.93
CA ILE A 267 1.15 0.52 22.07
C ILE A 267 2.66 0.40 21.96
N GLY A 268 3.34 1.55 21.86
CA GLY A 268 4.79 1.61 21.71
C GLY A 268 5.34 1.16 20.35
N GLY A 269 6.65 1.17 20.22
CA GLY A 269 7.37 0.72 19.04
C GLY A 269 7.43 1.73 17.88
N LYS A 270 8.26 1.38 16.88
CA LYS A 270 8.51 2.19 15.68
C LYS A 270 8.33 1.35 14.42
N GLU A 271 7.90 1.97 13.33
CA GLU A 271 7.83 1.35 12.01
C GLU A 271 9.24 0.94 11.55
N LEU A 272 9.35 -0.27 11.04
CA LEU A 272 10.54 -0.79 10.39
C LEU A 272 10.12 -1.62 9.18
N SER A 273 10.88 -1.55 8.09
CA SER A 273 10.60 -2.30 6.87
C SER A 273 11.89 -2.86 6.27
N THR A 274 11.73 -3.88 5.44
CA THR A 274 12.79 -4.46 4.61
C THR A 274 12.33 -4.57 3.17
N GLN A 275 13.31 -4.57 2.26
CA GLN A 275 13.08 -4.88 0.84
C GLN A 275 13.39 -6.36 0.52
N THR A 276 13.84 -7.12 1.51
CA THR A 276 14.21 -8.52 1.32
C THR A 276 12.99 -9.40 1.11
N GLU A 277 13.07 -10.34 0.20
CA GLU A 277 12.05 -11.37 -0.01
C GLU A 277 11.76 -12.14 1.28
N ILE A 278 10.48 -12.25 1.62
CA ILE A 278 10.03 -13.08 2.72
C ILE A 278 9.56 -14.44 2.18
N ARG A 279 10.19 -15.49 2.67
CA ARG A 279 9.93 -16.86 2.22
C ARG A 279 8.78 -17.51 3.00
N ARG A 280 8.29 -18.64 2.50
CA ARG A 280 7.18 -19.46 3.08
C ARG A 280 5.84 -18.73 3.13
N THR A 281 5.62 -17.76 2.26
CA THR A 281 4.35 -17.05 2.14
C THR A 281 4.17 -16.49 0.73
N ALA A 282 2.93 -16.44 0.28
CA ALA A 282 2.53 -15.64 -0.89
C ALA A 282 2.27 -14.17 -0.50
N ASP A 283 2.05 -13.91 0.80
CA ASP A 283 1.73 -12.60 1.38
C ASP A 283 3.00 -11.83 1.81
N GLY A 284 4.09 -11.89 1.04
CA GLY A 284 5.40 -11.28 1.37
C GLY A 284 5.28 -9.85 1.92
N PRO A 285 4.54 -8.92 1.30
CA PRO A 285 4.42 -7.55 1.78
C PRO A 285 3.92 -7.39 3.22
N LEU A 286 3.04 -8.29 3.71
CA LEU A 286 2.60 -8.28 5.12
C LEU A 286 3.72 -8.56 6.12
N PHE A 287 4.78 -9.21 5.67
CA PHE A 287 5.90 -9.60 6.51
C PHE A 287 7.13 -8.71 6.28
N GLN A 288 7.12 -7.85 5.27
CA GLN A 288 8.19 -6.88 4.99
C GLN A 288 8.10 -5.62 5.86
N THR A 289 7.00 -5.41 6.56
CA THR A 289 6.82 -4.32 7.54
C THR A 289 6.59 -4.90 8.92
N LEU A 290 7.00 -4.17 9.95
CA LEU A 290 6.78 -4.55 11.34
C LEU A 290 6.84 -3.33 12.26
N ARG A 291 6.33 -3.49 13.47
CA ARG A 291 6.55 -2.54 14.57
C ARG A 291 7.62 -3.08 15.50
N ASN A 292 8.79 -2.43 15.45
CA ASN A 292 9.96 -2.77 16.26
C ASN A 292 9.88 -2.11 17.65
N GLY A 293 10.15 -2.86 18.70
CA GLY A 293 10.02 -2.39 20.09
C GLY A 293 8.56 -2.22 20.52
N ILE A 294 7.65 -3.01 19.96
CA ILE A 294 6.25 -3.00 20.36
C ILE A 294 6.09 -3.44 21.82
N GLU A 295 5.27 -2.72 22.59
CA GLU A 295 4.94 -3.03 23.98
C GLU A 295 3.63 -3.81 24.06
N GLY A 296 2.68 -3.54 23.19
CA GLY A 296 1.40 -4.21 23.15
C GLY A 296 0.55 -3.87 21.94
N TYR A 297 -0.57 -4.60 21.85
CA TYR A 297 -1.64 -4.36 20.90
C TYR A 297 -2.97 -4.57 21.59
N ARG A 298 -3.89 -3.62 21.47
CA ARG A 298 -5.16 -3.67 22.19
C ARG A 298 -6.36 -3.54 21.25
N PHE A 299 -7.42 -4.28 21.58
CA PHE A 299 -8.73 -4.21 20.96
C PHE A 299 -9.79 -4.04 22.06
N ASP A 300 -10.56 -2.97 22.01
CA ASP A 300 -11.70 -2.79 22.91
C ASP A 300 -12.92 -3.49 22.30
N VAL A 301 -13.09 -4.75 22.63
CA VAL A 301 -14.12 -5.65 22.10
C VAL A 301 -14.95 -6.27 23.22
N PRO A 302 -16.23 -6.60 22.99
CA PRO A 302 -17.10 -7.20 24.00
C PRO A 302 -16.60 -8.56 24.44
N ARG A 303 -17.19 -9.09 25.51
CA ARG A 303 -16.99 -10.47 25.94
C ARG A 303 -17.36 -11.45 24.85
N GLY A 304 -16.58 -12.52 24.71
CA GLY A 304 -16.80 -13.51 23.66
C GLY A 304 -15.59 -14.40 23.44
N VAL A 305 -15.67 -15.22 22.40
CA VAL A 305 -14.55 -16.09 21.99
C VAL A 305 -13.97 -15.57 20.69
N TYR A 306 -12.67 -15.35 20.68
CA TYR A 306 -11.96 -14.75 19.58
C TYR A 306 -10.79 -15.62 19.11
N GLU A 307 -10.59 -15.70 17.82
CA GLU A 307 -9.34 -16.15 17.22
C GLU A 307 -8.43 -14.93 17.03
N VAL A 308 -7.23 -15.01 17.62
CA VAL A 308 -6.16 -14.03 17.41
C VAL A 308 -5.05 -14.70 16.62
N GLU A 309 -4.70 -14.15 15.46
CA GLU A 309 -3.56 -14.57 14.64
C GLU A 309 -2.49 -13.50 14.67
N LEU A 310 -1.27 -13.87 15.06
CA LEU A 310 -0.09 -13.00 15.10
C LEU A 310 0.90 -13.43 14.01
N LEU A 311 1.41 -12.45 13.26
CA LEU A 311 2.37 -12.66 12.17
C LEU A 311 3.74 -12.14 12.58
N PHE A 312 4.77 -12.95 12.34
CA PHE A 312 6.14 -12.63 12.68
C PHE A 312 7.09 -12.96 11.53
N THR A 313 8.08 -12.10 11.34
CA THR A 313 9.27 -12.36 10.52
C THR A 313 10.44 -11.62 11.13
N ASP A 314 11.49 -12.36 11.49
CA ASP A 314 12.73 -11.74 11.97
C ASP A 314 13.54 -11.24 10.76
N ILE A 315 13.58 -9.91 10.58
CA ILE A 315 14.29 -9.23 9.49
C ILE A 315 15.63 -8.60 9.96
N PHE A 316 16.03 -8.86 11.20
CA PHE A 316 17.20 -8.22 11.83
C PHE A 316 18.52 -8.91 11.45
N LEU A 317 18.70 -9.25 10.18
CA LEU A 317 19.98 -9.65 9.62
C LEU A 317 20.87 -8.42 9.42
N GLN A 318 22.08 -8.44 9.98
CA GLN A 318 23.08 -7.37 9.77
C GLN A 318 23.79 -7.53 8.41
N ASN A 319 23.03 -7.57 7.33
CA ASN A 319 23.57 -7.35 5.98
C ASN A 319 22.55 -6.55 5.20
N GLU A 320 22.51 -5.27 5.45
CA GLU A 320 21.90 -4.31 4.52
C GLU A 320 22.83 -4.13 3.31
N GLY A 321 22.97 -5.17 2.52
CA GLY A 321 23.46 -5.05 1.16
C GLY A 321 22.32 -4.49 0.32
N ILE A 322 22.35 -3.18 0.04
CA ILE A 322 21.58 -2.63 -1.07
C ILE A 322 21.92 -3.48 -2.29
N ALA A 323 20.91 -3.90 -3.08
CA ALA A 323 21.04 -4.82 -4.22
C ALA A 323 22.08 -4.45 -5.29
N TYR A 324 22.78 -3.33 -5.13
CA TYR A 324 23.84 -2.82 -5.99
C TYR A 324 25.24 -2.80 -5.34
N GLN A 325 25.40 -3.26 -4.10
CA GLN A 325 26.73 -3.41 -3.47
C GLN A 325 27.25 -4.83 -3.68
N LEU A 326 27.77 -5.08 -4.86
CA LEU A 326 28.58 -6.26 -5.15
C LEU A 326 29.87 -6.22 -4.28
N GLY A 327 30.02 -7.17 -3.35
CA GLY A 327 31.31 -7.52 -2.77
C GLY A 327 31.61 -7.09 -1.35
N ARG A 328 30.66 -7.14 -0.41
CA ARG A 328 30.96 -7.15 1.03
C ARG A 328 30.37 -8.39 1.69
N GLU A 329 31.14 -9.46 1.74
CA GLU A 329 30.95 -10.54 2.72
C GLU A 329 31.42 -10.00 4.09
N GLY A 330 30.49 -9.47 4.88
CA GLY A 330 30.71 -9.17 6.29
C GLY A 330 30.18 -10.32 7.14
N GLU A 331 30.86 -10.67 8.22
CA GLU A 331 30.37 -11.65 9.19
C GLU A 331 28.95 -11.24 9.65
N GLN A 332 27.98 -12.12 9.41
CA GLN A 332 26.60 -11.97 9.88
C GLN A 332 26.56 -12.10 11.40
N LYS A 333 26.58 -10.99 12.13
CA LYS A 333 26.22 -10.99 13.55
C LYS A 333 24.69 -10.87 13.64
N SER A 334 24.02 -12.02 13.64
CA SER A 334 22.60 -12.10 13.91
C SER A 334 22.34 -11.85 15.39
N ARG A 335 21.51 -10.87 15.73
CA ARG A 335 21.02 -10.69 17.09
C ARG A 335 19.71 -11.45 17.22
N GLU A 336 19.73 -12.50 18.02
CA GLU A 336 18.52 -13.27 18.31
C GLU A 336 17.53 -12.44 19.12
N ASN A 337 16.29 -12.34 18.62
CA ASN A 337 15.18 -11.73 19.31
C ASN A 337 14.34 -12.82 19.97
N THR A 338 14.14 -12.70 21.29
CA THR A 338 13.33 -13.62 22.09
C THR A 338 12.45 -12.84 23.03
N PHE A 339 11.14 -13.12 23.07
CA PHE A 339 10.18 -12.42 23.90
C PHE A 339 9.00 -13.30 24.29
N GLY A 340 8.35 -12.96 25.40
CA GLY A 340 7.09 -13.57 25.82
C GLY A 340 5.88 -12.83 25.24
N ILE A 341 4.74 -13.49 25.21
CA ILE A 341 3.45 -12.90 24.81
C ILE A 341 2.40 -13.26 25.85
N SER A 342 1.70 -12.26 26.38
CA SER A 342 0.54 -12.46 27.24
C SER A 342 -0.71 -11.79 26.69
N VAL A 343 -1.88 -12.31 27.04
CA VAL A 343 -3.19 -11.73 26.73
C VAL A 343 -4.01 -11.61 28.00
N ASN A 344 -4.49 -10.40 28.28
CA ASN A 344 -5.23 -10.08 29.50
C ASN A 344 -4.53 -10.60 30.78
N GLY A 345 -3.20 -10.45 30.82
CA GLY A 345 -2.34 -10.89 31.93
C GLY A 345 -2.01 -12.38 31.97
N LYS A 346 -2.61 -13.23 31.10
CA LYS A 346 -2.31 -14.66 31.00
C LYS A 346 -1.21 -14.89 29.95
N MET A 347 -0.12 -15.55 30.35
CA MET A 347 0.98 -15.90 29.44
C MET A 347 0.52 -16.93 28.40
N LEU A 348 0.73 -16.65 27.12
CA LEU A 348 0.51 -17.56 25.99
C LEU A 348 1.83 -18.18 25.51
N GLU A 349 2.87 -17.37 25.42
CA GLU A 349 4.22 -17.78 25.02
C GLU A 349 5.22 -17.22 26.03
N GLU A 350 6.04 -18.07 26.62
CA GLU A 350 7.08 -17.64 27.57
C GLU A 350 8.33 -17.12 26.86
N LYS A 351 8.73 -17.80 25.77
CA LYS A 351 9.97 -17.54 25.03
C LYS A 351 9.80 -17.84 23.55
N LEU A 352 9.13 -16.95 22.84
CA LEU A 352 9.04 -17.00 21.38
C LEU A 352 10.33 -16.45 20.76
N SER A 353 10.96 -17.22 19.86
CA SER A 353 12.08 -16.78 19.04
C SER A 353 11.77 -17.04 17.56
N PRO A 354 11.22 -16.05 16.81
CA PRO A 354 10.81 -16.26 15.43
C PRO A 354 11.94 -16.76 14.51
N CYS A 355 13.17 -16.28 14.68
CA CYS A 355 14.30 -16.73 13.88
C CYS A 355 14.72 -18.18 14.18
N LYS A 356 14.55 -18.66 15.43
CA LYS A 356 14.82 -20.07 15.76
C LYS A 356 13.76 -21.02 15.23
N GLU A 357 12.50 -20.61 15.30
CA GLU A 357 11.38 -21.45 14.87
C GLU A 357 11.24 -21.50 13.35
N SER A 358 11.47 -20.38 12.67
CA SER A 358 11.20 -20.26 11.22
C SER A 358 12.43 -19.92 10.38
N GLY A 359 13.44 -19.28 10.97
CA GLY A 359 14.59 -18.69 10.28
C GLY A 359 14.38 -17.20 9.98
N TYR A 360 15.46 -16.53 9.56
CA TYR A 360 15.42 -15.13 9.15
C TYR A 360 14.70 -14.98 7.80
N CYS A 361 13.97 -13.87 7.65
CA CYS A 361 13.18 -13.55 6.46
C CYS A 361 12.24 -14.69 6.03
N GLN A 362 11.67 -15.38 7.03
CA GLN A 362 10.69 -16.44 6.81
C GLN A 362 9.42 -16.15 7.61
N ALA A 363 8.28 -16.28 6.95
CA ALA A 363 6.98 -16.04 7.55
C ALA A 363 6.65 -17.06 8.63
N MET A 364 6.18 -16.59 9.78
CA MET A 364 5.64 -17.38 10.87
C MET A 364 4.28 -16.84 11.27
N ARG A 365 3.33 -17.75 11.53
CA ARG A 365 1.98 -17.44 11.97
C ARG A 365 1.67 -18.21 13.25
N LYS A 366 1.16 -17.53 14.27
CA LYS A 366 0.70 -18.12 15.53
C LYS A 366 -0.78 -17.81 15.72
N LYS A 367 -1.60 -18.81 16.02
CA LYS A 367 -3.04 -18.67 16.24
C LYS A 367 -3.40 -19.09 17.65
N TYR A 368 -4.25 -18.30 18.29
CA TYR A 368 -4.73 -18.52 19.64
C TYR A 368 -6.24 -18.33 19.69
N ILE A 369 -6.91 -19.19 20.47
CA ILE A 369 -8.32 -19.01 20.81
C ILE A 369 -8.38 -18.37 22.21
N ILE A 370 -8.97 -17.19 22.27
CA ILE A 370 -9.04 -16.37 23.48
C ILE A 370 -10.50 -16.29 23.93
N THR A 371 -10.79 -16.83 25.14
CA THR A 371 -12.04 -16.52 25.84
C THR A 371 -11.85 -15.19 26.55
N ASN A 372 -12.54 -14.17 26.08
CA ASN A 372 -12.48 -12.82 26.62
C ASN A 372 -13.64 -12.58 27.59
N ASP A 373 -13.34 -12.48 28.88
CA ASP A 373 -14.29 -12.21 29.96
C ASP A 373 -14.36 -10.72 30.34
N THR A 374 -13.64 -9.87 29.62
CA THR A 374 -13.54 -8.43 29.83
C THR A 374 -14.14 -7.64 28.66
N ASP A 375 -14.01 -6.34 28.68
CA ASP A 375 -14.43 -5.43 27.60
C ASP A 375 -13.29 -5.12 26.59
N HIS A 376 -12.17 -5.90 26.66
CA HIS A 376 -11.03 -5.71 25.80
C HIS A 376 -10.17 -6.97 25.69
N ILE A 377 -9.35 -7.03 24.63
CA ILE A 377 -8.23 -7.97 24.48
C ILE A 377 -6.96 -7.11 24.48
N ASP A 378 -6.13 -7.27 25.52
CA ASP A 378 -4.85 -6.56 25.69
C ASP A 378 -3.69 -7.56 25.56
N ILE A 379 -2.98 -7.45 24.44
CA ILE A 379 -1.84 -8.30 24.11
C ILE A 379 -0.58 -7.54 24.52
N ARG A 380 0.28 -8.19 25.33
CA ARG A 380 1.54 -7.60 25.80
C ARG A 380 2.73 -8.42 25.36
N PHE A 381 3.80 -7.73 24.99
CA PHE A 381 5.06 -8.29 24.57
C PHE A 381 6.12 -8.06 25.65
N HIS A 382 6.80 -9.16 26.08
CA HIS A 382 7.74 -9.15 27.20
C HIS A 382 9.15 -9.47 26.69
N PRO A 383 10.06 -8.48 26.52
CA PRO A 383 11.38 -8.72 25.99
C PRO A 383 12.22 -9.61 26.92
N ALA A 384 12.81 -10.70 26.37
CA ALA A 384 13.76 -11.54 27.07
C ALA A 384 15.20 -11.33 26.53
N SER A 385 15.34 -11.23 25.20
CA SER A 385 16.59 -10.88 24.52
C SER A 385 16.27 -10.11 23.24
N GLY A 386 17.04 -9.07 22.94
CA GLY A 386 16.82 -8.27 21.75
C GLY A 386 15.60 -7.36 21.86
N THR A 387 14.73 -7.38 20.86
CA THR A 387 13.55 -6.51 20.75
C THR A 387 12.28 -7.33 20.49
N CYS A 388 11.13 -6.84 20.96
CA CYS A 388 9.83 -7.36 20.55
C CYS A 388 9.42 -6.76 19.20
N PHE A 389 8.76 -7.53 18.36
CA PHE A 389 8.23 -7.04 17.10
C PHE A 389 6.97 -7.80 16.66
N LEU A 390 6.20 -7.18 15.78
CA LEU A 390 4.99 -7.76 15.21
C LEU A 390 4.82 -7.24 13.78
N ASN A 391 4.54 -8.15 12.82
CA ASN A 391 4.34 -7.82 11.40
C ASN A 391 2.86 -7.68 11.02
N GLY A 392 2.00 -8.46 11.61
CA GLY A 392 0.57 -8.40 11.36
C GLY A 392 -0.23 -9.01 12.50
N ILE A 393 -1.47 -8.57 12.61
CA ILE A 393 -2.40 -9.10 13.61
C ILE A 393 -3.79 -9.21 13.00
N LYS A 394 -4.45 -10.33 13.28
CA LYS A 394 -5.84 -10.52 12.90
C LYS A 394 -6.66 -10.95 14.12
N LEU A 395 -7.80 -10.31 14.28
CA LEU A 395 -8.80 -10.65 15.28
C LEU A 395 -10.08 -11.07 14.58
N ARG A 396 -10.62 -12.24 14.92
CA ARG A 396 -11.90 -12.72 14.42
C ARG A 396 -12.78 -13.15 15.59
N ASN A 397 -14.00 -12.63 15.64
CA ASN A 397 -15.03 -13.14 16.58
C ASN A 397 -15.52 -14.49 16.04
N ILE A 398 -15.49 -15.51 16.86
CA ILE A 398 -15.93 -16.86 16.48
C ILE A 398 -17.21 -17.32 17.19
N HIS A 399 -17.72 -16.51 18.16
CA HIS A 399 -19.05 -16.69 18.79
C HIS A 399 -19.47 -15.47 19.62
#